data_39cd8ac39595a948b39b26e53c45d02e
#
_entry.id   39cd8ac39595a948b39b26e53c45d02e
#
_cell.length_a   1.000
_cell.length_b   1.000
_cell.length_c   1.000
_cell.angle_alpha   90.00
_cell.angle_beta   90.00
_cell.angle_gamma   90.00
#
_symmetry.space_group_name_H-M   'P 1'
#
loop_
_entity.id
_entity.type
_entity.pdbx_description
1 polymer ?
#
loop_
_entity_poly.entity_id
_entity_poly.type
_entity_poly.pdbx_seq_one_letter_code
_entity_poly.pdbx_strand_id
1 'polypeptide(L)'
;RRPWVWFSYFNVGRALVFRDFADKEERVRKGLAAFDWAAAKGWDAIVATLSIVLFALILPVAGFDERFQWAIAPDWVTLLGYAALTAGFMGTTWAQSVNRHFEATVRIQTDRDHKVIDTGPYAYIRHPGYAFGLLMAAGCALSLGSFAALIPVGLAVIAQVGRTLGEERV
;
A
#
# COMPACT_ATOMS: atom_id res chain seq x y z
N ARG A 1 -18.55 4.24 -17.16
CA ARG A 1 -17.86 2.93 -17.28
C ARG A 1 -17.78 2.32 -15.89
N ARG A 2 -18.49 1.45 -15.43
CA ARG A 2 -18.58 0.42 -14.36
C ARG A 2 -17.98 0.75 -12.97
N PRO A 3 -18.42 1.78 -12.23
CA PRO A 3 -17.90 2.08 -10.86
C PRO A 3 -18.19 0.96 -9.83
N TRP A 4 -19.19 0.11 -10.09
CA TRP A 4 -19.54 -1.01 -9.22
C TRP A 4 -18.50 -2.14 -9.19
N VAL A 5 -17.64 -2.27 -10.22
CA VAL A 5 -16.53 -3.24 -10.24
C VAL A 5 -15.53 -2.92 -9.13
N TRP A 6 -15.21 -1.64 -8.92
CA TRP A 6 -14.35 -1.15 -7.85
C TRP A 6 -14.94 -1.43 -6.48
N PHE A 7 -16.23 -1.17 -6.32
CA PHE A 7 -16.90 -1.43 -5.07
C PHE A 7 -16.92 -2.92 -4.73
N SER A 8 -17.09 -3.78 -5.72
CA SER A 8 -17.06 -5.24 -5.55
C SER A 8 -15.64 -5.73 -5.19
N TYR A 9 -14.58 -5.25 -5.87
CA TYR A 9 -13.20 -5.61 -5.55
C TYR A 9 -12.81 -5.20 -4.13
N PHE A 10 -13.17 -3.98 -3.73
CA PHE A 10 -12.88 -3.48 -2.39
C PHE A 10 -13.59 -4.29 -1.30
N ASN A 11 -14.84 -4.66 -1.54
CA ASN A 11 -15.63 -5.43 -0.58
C ASN A 11 -15.26 -6.92 -0.55
N VAL A 12 -14.98 -7.54 -1.70
CA VAL A 12 -14.48 -8.93 -1.76
C VAL A 12 -13.11 -9.04 -1.14
N GLY A 13 -12.19 -8.10 -1.45
CA GLY A 13 -10.88 -8.03 -0.80
C GLY A 13 -11.00 -7.89 0.71
N ARG A 14 -11.85 -6.98 1.20
CA ARG A 14 -12.16 -6.87 2.64
C ARG A 14 -12.73 -8.17 3.22
N ALA A 15 -13.69 -8.81 2.55
CA ALA A 15 -14.31 -10.03 3.05
C ALA A 15 -13.33 -11.20 3.13
N LEU A 16 -12.44 -11.36 2.15
CA LEU A 16 -11.41 -12.40 2.15
C LEU A 16 -10.34 -12.16 3.23
N VAL A 17 -9.89 -10.91 3.41
CA VAL A 17 -8.90 -10.54 4.43
C VAL A 17 -9.48 -10.64 5.84
N PHE A 18 -10.78 -10.34 6.01
CA PHE A 18 -11.41 -10.32 7.34
C PHE A 18 -12.06 -11.64 7.75
N ARG A 19 -12.15 -12.62 6.85
CA ARG A 19 -12.77 -13.91 7.15
C ARG A 19 -11.98 -14.78 8.13
N ASP A 20 -10.64 -14.68 8.11
CA ASP A 20 -9.72 -15.47 8.94
C ASP A 20 -9.29 -14.76 10.24
N PHE A 21 -9.90 -13.62 10.57
CA PHE A 21 -9.50 -12.84 11.73
C PHE A 21 -10.50 -12.96 12.88
N ALA A 22 -10.25 -13.92 13.77
CA ALA A 22 -11.03 -14.11 15.00
C ALA A 22 -11.00 -12.89 15.95
N ASP A 23 -10.09 -11.91 15.71
CA ASP A 23 -9.87 -10.75 16.56
C ASP A 23 -10.05 -9.42 15.81
N LYS A 24 -11.26 -9.22 15.34
CA LYS A 24 -11.63 -8.04 14.53
C LYS A 24 -11.44 -6.71 15.28
N GLU A 25 -11.77 -6.66 16.57
CA GLU A 25 -11.66 -5.46 17.39
C GLU A 25 -10.21 -5.11 17.71
N GLU A 26 -9.38 -6.09 18.02
CA GLU A 26 -7.97 -5.88 18.32
C GLU A 26 -7.19 -5.41 17.08
N ARG A 27 -7.57 -5.87 15.87
CA ARG A 27 -6.94 -5.42 14.62
C ARG A 27 -7.40 -4.05 14.17
N VAL A 28 -8.67 -3.70 14.35
CA VAL A 28 -9.13 -2.33 14.12
C VAL A 28 -8.43 -1.38 15.08
N ARG A 29 -8.30 -1.76 16.33
CA ARG A 29 -7.54 -0.99 17.33
C ARG A 29 -6.04 -0.94 17.00
N LYS A 30 -5.44 -2.05 16.56
CA LYS A 30 -4.04 -2.10 16.10
C LYS A 30 -3.84 -1.34 14.78
N GLY A 31 -4.80 -1.41 13.86
CA GLY A 31 -4.77 -0.62 12.62
C GLY A 31 -4.89 0.87 12.86
N LEU A 32 -5.68 1.30 13.83
CA LEU A 32 -5.74 2.70 14.26
C LEU A 32 -4.51 3.11 15.07
N ALA A 33 -3.95 2.20 15.88
CA ALA A 33 -2.71 2.41 16.62
C ALA A 33 -1.45 2.32 15.73
N ALA A 34 -1.55 1.70 14.54
CA ALA A 34 -0.47 1.70 13.55
C ALA A 34 -0.14 3.11 13.02
N PHE A 35 -1.03 4.07 13.24
CA PHE A 35 -0.82 5.50 12.99
C PHE A 35 -0.57 6.27 14.29
N ASP A 36 0.27 5.72 15.17
CA ASP A 36 0.74 6.48 16.33
C ASP A 36 1.79 7.53 15.88
N TRP A 37 1.26 8.64 15.41
CA TRP A 37 2.07 9.80 14.98
C TRP A 37 2.94 10.36 16.09
N ALA A 38 2.56 10.17 17.34
CA ALA A 38 3.32 10.66 18.50
C ALA A 38 4.57 9.83 18.76
N ALA A 39 4.54 8.53 18.40
CA ALA A 39 5.66 7.62 18.57
C ALA A 39 6.56 7.54 17.32
N ALA A 40 6.11 8.07 16.15
CA ALA A 40 6.88 8.09 14.92
C ALA A 40 8.04 9.09 15.02
N LYS A 41 9.21 8.73 14.48
CA LYS A 41 10.29 9.71 14.29
C LYS A 41 9.78 10.81 13.37
N GLY A 42 10.08 12.10 13.66
CA GLY A 42 9.46 13.24 12.96
C GLY A 42 9.57 13.19 11.44
N TRP A 43 10.70 12.73 10.89
CA TRP A 43 10.88 12.56 9.43
C TRP A 43 10.03 11.41 8.88
N ASP A 44 9.86 10.31 9.63
CA ASP A 44 9.07 9.16 9.22
C ASP A 44 7.57 9.49 9.14
N ALA A 45 7.06 10.26 10.09
CA ALA A 45 5.69 10.77 10.05
C ALA A 45 5.43 11.62 8.79
N ILE A 46 6.39 12.47 8.41
CA ILE A 46 6.29 13.28 7.18
C ILE A 46 6.21 12.39 5.95
N VAL A 47 7.10 11.41 5.81
CA VAL A 47 7.13 10.52 4.63
C VAL A 47 5.91 9.62 4.59
N ALA A 48 5.45 9.11 5.73
CA ALA A 48 4.24 8.31 5.82
C ALA A 48 3.00 9.14 5.40
N THR A 49 2.88 10.38 5.90
CA THR A 49 1.80 11.30 5.49
C THR A 49 1.85 11.59 4.00
N LEU A 50 3.03 11.91 3.48
CA LEU A 50 3.23 12.17 2.05
C LEU A 50 2.81 10.97 1.21
N SER A 51 3.18 9.75 1.62
CA SER A 51 2.79 8.52 0.93
C SER A 51 1.28 8.32 0.89
N ILE A 52 0.57 8.61 1.99
CA ILE A 52 -0.90 8.54 2.05
C ILE A 52 -1.52 9.57 1.11
N VAL A 53 -1.03 10.81 1.12
CA VAL A 53 -1.52 11.88 0.25
C VAL A 53 -1.30 11.51 -1.23
N LEU A 54 -0.09 11.03 -1.58
CA LEU A 54 0.23 10.62 -2.94
C LEU A 54 -0.66 9.45 -3.40
N PHE A 55 -0.93 8.49 -2.52
CA PHE A 55 -1.86 7.40 -2.83
C PHE A 55 -3.29 7.92 -3.04
N ALA A 56 -3.75 8.85 -2.21
CA ALA A 56 -5.07 9.46 -2.36
C ALA A 56 -5.19 10.28 -3.66
N LEU A 57 -4.09 10.89 -4.12
CA LEU A 57 -4.06 11.67 -5.37
C LEU A 57 -4.21 10.81 -6.64
N ILE A 58 -4.00 9.50 -6.59
CA ILE A 58 -4.20 8.60 -7.74
C ILE A 58 -5.63 8.75 -8.29
N LEU A 59 -6.63 8.79 -7.42
CA LEU A 59 -8.05 8.86 -7.82
C LEU A 59 -8.41 10.17 -8.52
N PRO A 60 -8.15 11.36 -7.93
CA PRO A 60 -8.48 12.61 -8.59
C PRO A 60 -7.66 12.82 -9.88
N VAL A 61 -6.36 12.44 -9.90
CA VAL A 61 -5.55 12.55 -11.12
C VAL A 61 -6.11 11.68 -12.24
N ALA A 62 -6.47 10.42 -11.95
CA ALA A 62 -7.12 9.56 -12.93
C ALA A 62 -8.48 10.11 -13.39
N GLY A 63 -9.26 10.71 -12.49
CA GLY A 63 -10.53 11.34 -12.82
C GLY A 63 -10.38 12.56 -13.75
N PHE A 64 -9.35 13.37 -13.51
CA PHE A 64 -9.01 14.49 -14.41
C PHE A 64 -8.48 13.99 -15.75
N ASP A 65 -7.63 12.96 -15.75
CA ASP A 65 -7.10 12.36 -16.97
C ASP A 65 -8.23 11.78 -17.85
N GLU A 66 -9.19 11.06 -17.26
CA GLU A 66 -10.38 10.58 -17.97
C GLU A 66 -11.21 11.74 -18.53
N ARG A 67 -11.35 12.85 -17.78
CA ARG A 67 -12.12 14.01 -18.21
C ARG A 67 -11.46 14.75 -19.39
N PHE A 68 -10.16 14.97 -19.30
CA PHE A 68 -9.39 15.79 -20.25
C PHE A 68 -8.66 14.98 -21.32
N GLN A 69 -8.68 13.65 -21.22
CA GLN A 69 -8.06 12.71 -22.16
C GLN A 69 -6.57 12.97 -22.41
N TRP A 70 -5.80 13.26 -21.33
CA TRP A 70 -4.38 13.61 -21.44
C TRP A 70 -3.48 12.41 -21.75
N ALA A 71 -3.66 11.31 -21.02
CA ALA A 71 -2.76 10.17 -21.07
C ALA A 71 -3.50 8.85 -20.77
N ILE A 72 -4.54 8.58 -21.56
CA ILE A 72 -5.40 7.40 -21.38
C ILE A 72 -4.68 6.12 -21.77
N ALA A 73 -4.71 5.14 -20.88
CA ALA A 73 -4.15 3.82 -21.14
C ALA A 73 -5.09 2.96 -22.00
N PRO A 74 -4.55 2.18 -22.95
CA PRO A 74 -5.34 1.23 -23.72
C PRO A 74 -5.88 0.10 -22.84
N ASP A 75 -6.95 -0.56 -23.28
CA ASP A 75 -7.68 -1.58 -22.48
C ASP A 75 -6.81 -2.73 -21.99
N TRP A 76 -5.82 -3.17 -22.78
CA TRP A 76 -4.91 -4.23 -22.37
C TRP A 76 -4.00 -3.81 -21.18
N VAL A 77 -3.59 -2.53 -21.12
CA VAL A 77 -2.84 -1.98 -19.98
C VAL A 77 -3.72 -1.90 -18.75
N THR A 78 -4.98 -1.50 -18.93
CA THR A 78 -5.98 -1.50 -17.86
C THR A 78 -6.17 -2.91 -17.27
N LEU A 79 -6.21 -3.93 -18.13
CA LEU A 79 -6.29 -5.32 -17.69
C LEU A 79 -5.05 -5.74 -16.89
N LEU A 80 -3.84 -5.39 -17.33
CA LEU A 80 -2.61 -5.59 -16.57
C LEU A 80 -2.62 -4.81 -15.25
N GLY A 81 -3.23 -3.63 -15.22
CA GLY A 81 -3.46 -2.84 -14.01
C GLY A 81 -4.28 -3.61 -12.97
N TYR A 82 -5.36 -4.27 -13.39
CA TYR A 82 -6.15 -5.13 -12.49
C TYR A 82 -5.33 -6.31 -11.94
N ALA A 83 -4.53 -6.95 -12.79
CA ALA A 83 -3.66 -8.05 -12.34
C ALA A 83 -2.63 -7.56 -11.32
N ALA A 84 -1.96 -6.42 -11.58
CA ALA A 84 -1.00 -5.82 -10.67
C ALA A 84 -1.64 -5.37 -9.35
N LEU A 85 -2.83 -4.76 -9.40
CA LEU A 85 -3.59 -4.36 -8.21
C LEU A 85 -3.91 -5.58 -7.34
N THR A 86 -4.40 -6.66 -7.96
CA THR A 86 -4.73 -7.90 -7.27
C THR A 86 -3.48 -8.54 -6.66
N ALA A 87 -2.39 -8.65 -7.42
CA ALA A 87 -1.13 -9.21 -6.95
C ALA A 87 -0.53 -8.38 -5.80
N GLY A 88 -0.55 -7.05 -5.90
CA GLY A 88 -0.11 -6.14 -4.85
C GLY A 88 -0.92 -6.29 -3.58
N PHE A 89 -2.24 -6.38 -3.71
CA PHE A 89 -3.14 -6.61 -2.57
C PHE A 89 -2.88 -7.96 -1.88
N MET A 90 -2.77 -9.04 -2.66
CA MET A 90 -2.49 -10.38 -2.14
C MET A 90 -1.12 -10.44 -1.47
N GLY A 91 -0.09 -9.82 -2.09
CA GLY A 91 1.27 -9.76 -1.54
C GLY A 91 1.34 -8.97 -0.24
N THR A 92 0.66 -7.82 -0.16
CA THR A 92 0.56 -7.02 1.07
C THR A 92 -0.13 -7.80 2.18
N THR A 93 -1.24 -8.47 1.86
CA THR A 93 -1.97 -9.33 2.80
C THR A 93 -1.09 -10.49 3.30
N TRP A 94 -0.34 -11.11 2.39
CA TRP A 94 0.60 -12.17 2.77
C TRP A 94 1.70 -11.64 3.69
N ALA A 95 2.31 -10.50 3.38
CA ALA A 95 3.31 -9.87 4.24
C ALA A 95 2.76 -9.57 5.65
N GLN A 96 1.53 -9.04 5.72
CA GLN A 96 0.86 -8.76 6.99
C GLN A 96 0.50 -10.02 7.79
N SER A 97 0.15 -11.12 7.11
CA SER A 97 -0.22 -12.37 7.77
C SER A 97 0.98 -13.05 8.44
N VAL A 98 2.16 -12.92 7.84
CA VAL A 98 3.41 -13.50 8.36
C VAL A 98 4.01 -12.61 9.46
N ASN A 99 3.94 -11.29 9.30
CA ASN A 99 4.51 -10.35 10.25
C ASN A 99 3.47 -9.86 11.27
N ARG A 100 3.49 -10.42 12.48
CA ARG A 100 2.62 -9.99 13.59
C ARG A 100 2.92 -8.57 14.09
N HIS A 101 4.09 -8.03 13.75
CA HIS A 101 4.57 -6.69 14.14
C HIS A 101 4.51 -5.69 12.98
N PHE A 102 3.73 -6.01 11.93
CA PHE A 102 3.57 -5.12 10.80
C PHE A 102 2.93 -3.79 11.24
N GLU A 103 3.72 -2.72 11.23
CA GLU A 103 3.28 -1.35 11.52
C GLU A 103 3.55 -0.46 10.32
N ALA A 104 2.70 0.56 10.14
CA ALA A 104 2.84 1.52 9.05
C ALA A 104 3.93 2.58 9.32
N THR A 105 4.32 2.75 10.62
CA THR A 105 5.33 3.71 11.07
C THR A 105 6.53 3.00 11.67
N VAL A 106 7.72 3.58 11.47
CA VAL A 106 8.97 3.09 12.06
C VAL A 106 9.06 3.52 13.51
N ARG A 107 8.99 2.56 14.43
CA ARG A 107 9.32 2.79 15.84
C ARG A 107 10.20 1.67 16.37
N ILE A 108 11.04 1.99 17.33
CA ILE A 108 11.82 0.98 18.08
C ILE A 108 10.85 0.32 19.07
N GLN A 109 10.49 -0.92 18.81
CA GLN A 109 9.60 -1.71 19.67
C GLN A 109 10.45 -2.42 20.75
N THR A 110 10.78 -1.70 21.82
CA THR A 110 11.55 -2.27 22.97
C THR A 110 10.71 -3.17 23.87
N ASP A 111 9.40 -3.12 23.73
CA ASP A 111 8.40 -3.74 24.61
C ASP A 111 7.94 -5.13 24.13
N ARG A 112 8.50 -5.65 23.04
CA ARG A 112 8.15 -6.97 22.49
C ARG A 112 9.41 -7.73 22.10
N ASP A 113 9.46 -9.04 22.39
CA ASP A 113 10.51 -9.96 21.91
C ASP A 113 10.66 -9.86 20.37
N HIS A 114 11.57 -9.00 19.93
CA HIS A 114 11.78 -8.69 18.53
C HIS A 114 12.53 -9.84 17.88
N LYS A 115 11.80 -10.79 17.30
CA LYS A 115 12.38 -11.83 16.44
C LYS A 115 12.39 -11.33 15.00
N VAL A 116 13.56 -11.40 14.37
CA VAL A 116 13.68 -11.15 12.92
C VAL A 116 12.79 -12.16 12.18
N ILE A 117 11.89 -11.65 11.35
CA ILE A 117 11.02 -12.49 10.53
C ILE A 117 11.71 -12.70 9.19
N ASP A 118 12.06 -13.95 8.90
CA ASP A 118 12.76 -14.41 7.69
C ASP A 118 11.93 -15.41 6.85
N THR A 119 10.63 -15.53 7.18
CA THR A 119 9.71 -16.48 6.54
C THR A 119 8.73 -15.78 5.59
N GLY A 120 8.08 -16.57 4.72
CA GLY A 120 7.14 -16.04 3.74
C GLY A 120 7.80 -15.07 2.78
N PRO A 121 7.19 -13.90 2.49
CA PRO A 121 7.78 -12.92 1.58
C PRO A 121 9.07 -12.28 2.11
N TYR A 122 9.27 -12.29 3.44
CA TYR A 122 10.48 -11.76 4.07
C TYR A 122 11.73 -12.61 3.82
N ALA A 123 11.58 -13.87 3.38
CA ALA A 123 12.69 -14.70 2.94
C ALA A 123 13.33 -14.20 1.63
N TYR A 124 12.59 -13.41 0.84
CA TYR A 124 13.02 -12.95 -0.48
C TYR A 124 13.23 -11.45 -0.56
N ILE A 125 12.44 -10.67 0.17
CA ILE A 125 12.42 -9.21 0.11
C ILE A 125 12.43 -8.66 1.54
N ARG A 126 13.35 -7.73 1.86
CA ARG A 126 13.44 -7.12 3.20
C ARG A 126 12.19 -6.30 3.57
N HIS A 127 11.64 -5.58 2.61
CA HIS A 127 10.48 -4.71 2.79
C HIS A 127 9.30 -5.11 1.87
N PRO A 128 8.73 -6.31 2.05
CA PRO A 128 7.69 -6.81 1.14
C PRO A 128 6.42 -5.96 1.19
N GLY A 129 6.09 -5.36 2.34
CA GLY A 129 4.96 -4.44 2.47
C GLY A 129 5.09 -3.21 1.57
N TYR A 130 6.28 -2.65 1.44
CA TYR A 130 6.54 -1.51 0.56
C TYR A 130 6.48 -1.91 -0.91
N ALA A 131 7.15 -3.02 -1.28
CA ALA A 131 7.15 -3.51 -2.65
C ALA A 131 5.74 -3.83 -3.17
N PHE A 132 4.97 -4.58 -2.41
CA PHE A 132 3.59 -4.92 -2.77
C PHE A 132 2.64 -3.72 -2.68
N GLY A 133 2.85 -2.80 -1.74
CA GLY A 133 2.09 -1.55 -1.64
C GLY A 133 2.29 -0.65 -2.87
N LEU A 134 3.51 -0.52 -3.36
CA LEU A 134 3.81 0.23 -4.59
C LEU A 134 3.27 -0.48 -5.84
N LEU A 135 3.35 -1.82 -5.90
CA LEU A 135 2.72 -2.59 -6.98
C LEU A 135 1.20 -2.38 -7.00
N MET A 136 0.57 -2.36 -5.82
CA MET A 136 -0.85 -2.08 -5.67
C MET A 136 -1.20 -0.66 -6.13
N ALA A 137 -0.38 0.34 -5.79
CA ALA A 137 -0.57 1.73 -6.23
C ALA A 137 -0.46 1.88 -7.76
N ALA A 138 0.57 1.28 -8.36
CA ALA A 138 0.73 1.28 -9.82
C ALA A 138 -0.42 0.53 -10.51
N GLY A 139 -0.82 -0.63 -9.98
CA GLY A 139 -1.98 -1.37 -10.44
C GLY A 139 -3.27 -0.57 -10.34
N CYS A 140 -3.45 0.21 -9.27
CA CYS A 140 -4.59 1.12 -9.10
C CYS A 140 -4.61 2.18 -10.21
N ALA A 141 -3.51 2.88 -10.47
CA ALA A 141 -3.42 3.90 -11.52
C ALA A 141 -3.75 3.32 -12.91
N LEU A 142 -3.13 2.18 -13.27
CA LEU A 142 -3.33 1.54 -14.56
C LEU A 142 -4.73 0.92 -14.70
N SER A 143 -5.31 0.38 -13.64
CA SER A 143 -6.67 -0.18 -13.68
C SER A 143 -7.75 0.90 -13.82
N LEU A 144 -7.43 2.16 -13.48
CA LEU A 144 -8.25 3.33 -13.79
C LEU A 144 -8.10 3.81 -15.25
N GLY A 145 -7.20 3.19 -16.02
CA GLY A 145 -6.95 3.54 -17.41
C GLY A 145 -6.14 4.83 -17.59
N SER A 146 -5.35 5.24 -16.59
CA SER A 146 -4.65 6.52 -16.62
C SER A 146 -3.13 6.36 -16.44
N PHE A 147 -2.36 6.81 -17.42
CA PHE A 147 -0.91 6.95 -17.26
C PHE A 147 -0.55 8.19 -16.44
N ALA A 148 -1.37 9.26 -16.47
CA ALA A 148 -1.12 10.44 -15.65
C ALA A 148 -1.16 10.11 -14.14
N ALA A 149 -2.00 9.17 -13.74
CA ALA A 149 -2.08 8.70 -12.35
C ALA A 149 -0.83 7.94 -11.88
N LEU A 150 0.11 7.58 -12.77
CA LEU A 150 1.43 7.06 -12.39
C LEU A 150 2.37 8.17 -11.84
N ILE A 151 2.07 9.45 -12.06
CA ILE A 151 2.88 10.55 -11.52
C ILE A 151 2.93 10.50 -9.98
N PRO A 152 1.79 10.53 -9.26
CA PRO A 152 1.82 10.40 -7.81
C PRO A 152 2.41 9.06 -7.34
N VAL A 153 2.26 7.97 -8.11
CA VAL A 153 2.91 6.68 -7.80
C VAL A 153 4.43 6.81 -7.88
N GLY A 154 4.97 7.43 -8.94
CA GLY A 154 6.41 7.67 -9.08
C GLY A 154 6.98 8.50 -7.93
N LEU A 155 6.27 9.55 -7.51
CA LEU A 155 6.65 10.35 -6.33
C LEU A 155 6.61 9.51 -5.05
N ALA A 156 5.63 8.63 -4.90
CA ALA A 156 5.55 7.71 -3.76
C ALA A 156 6.72 6.71 -3.75
N VAL A 157 7.15 6.21 -4.92
CA VAL A 157 8.34 5.36 -5.05
C VAL A 157 9.59 6.10 -4.53
N ILE A 158 9.80 7.35 -4.96
CA ILE A 158 10.94 8.16 -4.53
C ILE A 158 10.91 8.38 -3.01
N ALA A 159 9.75 8.74 -2.47
CA ALA A 159 9.56 8.94 -1.03
C ALA A 159 9.86 7.63 -0.25
N GLN A 160 9.37 6.49 -0.74
CA GLN A 160 9.54 5.21 -0.08
C GLN A 160 10.99 4.69 -0.14
N VAL A 161 11.69 4.91 -1.26
CA VAL A 161 13.13 4.62 -1.37
C VAL A 161 13.93 5.47 -0.38
N GLY A 162 13.64 6.77 -0.31
CA GLY A 162 14.27 7.66 0.67
C GLY A 162 14.02 7.20 2.12
N ARG A 163 12.81 6.74 2.42
CA ARG A 163 12.45 6.15 3.71
C ARG A 163 13.28 4.91 4.04
N THR A 164 13.31 3.94 3.12
CA THR A 164 14.08 2.70 3.29
C THR A 164 15.56 2.96 3.53
N LEU A 165 16.17 3.87 2.75
CA LEU A 165 17.58 4.26 2.95
C LEU A 165 17.80 4.97 4.29
N GLY A 166 16.81 5.70 4.80
CA GLY A 166 16.86 6.31 6.13
C GLY A 166 16.75 5.29 7.25
N GLU A 167 15.93 4.26 7.07
CA GLU A 167 15.75 3.16 8.04
C GLU A 167 17.03 2.29 8.18
N GLU A 168 17.72 2.03 7.06
CA GLU A 168 18.95 1.21 7.05
C GLU A 168 20.17 1.92 7.64
N ARG A 169 20.14 3.24 7.85
CA ARG A 169 21.24 4.04 8.43
C ARG A 169 21.14 4.21 9.95
N VAL A 170 20.07 3.76 10.57
CA VAL A 170 19.80 3.86 12.02
C VAL A 170 20.02 2.54 12.71
#